data_5ce01cfb8e478bf0669192360a6f87a4
#
_entry.id   5ce01cfb8e478bf0669192360a6f87a4
#
_cell.length_a   1.000
_cell.length_b   1.000
_cell.length_c   1.000
_cell.angle_alpha   90.00
_cell.angle_beta   90.00
_cell.angle_gamma   90.00
#
_symmetry.space_group_name_H-M   'P 1'
#
loop_
_entity.id
_entity.type
_entity.pdbx_description
1 polymer ?
#
loop_
_entity_poly.entity_id
_entity_poly.type
_entity_poly.pdbx_seq_one_letter_code
_entity_poly.pdbx_strand_id
1 'polypeptide(L)'
;MLIDAGENKAGNPRHVSPNPNASRTPGEWIVDYIKTMAPVQKQKLDYALITHFHSDHMGGVLKMKNESGRYYNTGIITVAENLQIGMLVDRGFPDYNFLVNTEDKMIKNYFNFLHFTKRKMNVEQFVPGVDNQFRLLYDSTRYA
;
A
#
# COMPACT_ATOMS: atom_id res chain seq x y z
N MET A 1 -1.89 5.06 10.45
CA MET A 1 -2.56 4.27 9.41
C MET A 1 -2.40 4.96 8.06
N LEU A 2 -2.16 4.23 7.00
CA LEU A 2 -2.19 4.70 5.61
C LEU A 2 -3.44 4.15 4.93
N ILE A 3 -4.16 5.00 4.20
CA ILE A 3 -5.29 4.59 3.36
C ILE A 3 -4.93 4.93 1.93
N ASP A 4 -4.86 3.90 1.11
CA ASP A 4 -4.42 3.92 -0.28
C ASP A 4 -3.01 4.49 -0.49
N ALA A 5 -2.38 4.05 -1.54
CA ALA A 5 -1.07 4.51 -1.98
C ALA A 5 -1.02 4.50 -3.51
N GLY A 6 -2.04 5.12 -4.09
CA GLY A 6 -2.26 5.10 -5.52
C GLY A 6 -1.15 5.74 -6.32
N GLU A 7 -1.02 5.28 -7.54
CA GLU A 7 -0.01 5.77 -8.46
C GLU A 7 -0.61 5.90 -9.87
N ASN A 8 -0.68 7.12 -10.34
CA ASN A 8 -1.17 7.43 -11.67
C ASN A 8 -0.03 7.59 -12.68
N LYS A 9 -0.30 7.28 -13.93
CA LYS A 9 0.66 7.45 -15.01
C LYS A 9 0.93 8.93 -15.25
N ALA A 10 2.18 9.35 -15.09
CA ALA A 10 2.61 10.70 -15.39
C ALA A 10 2.28 11.06 -16.87
N GLY A 11 1.81 12.29 -17.09
CA GLY A 11 1.46 12.81 -18.41
C GLY A 11 0.05 12.45 -18.90
N ASN A 12 -0.77 11.79 -18.10
CA ASN A 12 -2.19 11.65 -18.41
C ASN A 12 -2.92 12.98 -18.13
N PRO A 13 -3.58 13.60 -19.13
CA PRO A 13 -4.24 14.89 -18.94
C PRO A 13 -5.40 14.89 -17.95
N ARG A 14 -5.87 13.71 -17.54
CA ARG A 14 -6.92 13.56 -16.51
C ARG A 14 -6.36 13.52 -15.09
N HIS A 15 -5.05 13.54 -14.94
CA HIS A 15 -4.40 13.44 -13.63
C HIS A 15 -3.66 14.73 -13.30
N VAL A 16 -3.67 15.09 -12.02
CA VAL A 16 -2.88 16.21 -11.51
C VAL A 16 -1.39 15.89 -11.67
N SER A 17 -0.61 16.90 -12.01
CA SER A 17 0.84 16.77 -12.09
C SER A 17 1.42 16.33 -10.75
N PRO A 18 2.50 15.54 -10.75
CA PRO A 18 3.18 15.12 -9.52
C PRO A 18 3.61 16.35 -8.69
N ASN A 19 3.30 16.30 -7.40
CA ASN A 19 3.68 17.33 -6.45
C ASN A 19 4.64 16.72 -5.39
N PRO A 20 5.80 17.33 -5.11
CA PRO A 20 6.31 18.60 -5.62
C PRO A 20 6.84 18.52 -7.06
N ASN A 21 7.13 17.34 -7.58
CA ASN A 21 7.64 17.11 -8.94
C ASN A 21 7.65 15.60 -9.25
N ALA A 22 8.10 15.23 -10.45
CA ALA A 22 8.14 13.85 -10.94
C ALA A 22 9.49 13.11 -10.67
N SER A 23 10.34 13.61 -9.75
CA SER A 23 11.64 12.99 -9.46
C SER A 23 11.53 11.66 -8.72
N ARG A 24 10.42 11.43 -8.05
CA ARG A 24 10.09 10.19 -7.32
C ARG A 24 8.72 9.70 -7.71
N THR A 25 8.47 8.41 -7.50
CA THR A 25 7.13 7.83 -7.60
C THR A 25 6.25 8.28 -6.43
N PRO A 26 4.93 8.29 -6.57
CA PRO A 26 4.03 8.58 -5.44
C PRO A 26 4.30 7.74 -4.20
N GLY A 27 4.57 6.44 -4.35
CA GLY A 27 4.93 5.58 -3.22
C GLY A 27 6.21 6.02 -2.51
N GLU A 28 7.22 6.47 -3.25
CA GLU A 28 8.46 7.02 -2.68
C GLU A 28 8.21 8.36 -1.96
N TRP A 29 7.35 9.22 -2.49
CA TRP A 29 6.96 10.46 -1.81
C TRP A 29 6.20 10.19 -0.51
N ILE A 30 5.31 9.18 -0.49
CA ILE A 30 4.60 8.74 0.73
C ILE A 30 5.60 8.26 1.78
N VAL A 31 6.57 7.43 1.39
CA VAL A 31 7.64 6.94 2.27
C VAL A 31 8.44 8.09 2.86
N ASP A 32 8.84 9.03 2.03
CA ASP A 32 9.64 10.19 2.44
C ASP A 32 8.88 11.08 3.42
N TYR A 33 7.61 11.35 3.13
CA TYR A 33 6.72 12.07 4.04
C TYR A 33 6.60 11.39 5.40
N ILE A 34 6.32 10.08 5.40
CA ILE A 34 6.18 9.32 6.65
C ILE A 34 7.49 9.34 7.44
N LYS A 35 8.63 9.13 6.78
CA LYS A 35 9.93 9.18 7.44
C LYS A 35 10.28 10.56 8.01
N THR A 36 9.84 11.62 7.35
CA THR A 36 10.08 12.99 7.80
C THR A 36 9.18 13.36 8.98
N MET A 37 7.92 12.95 8.95
CA MET A 37 6.92 13.37 9.94
C MET A 37 6.85 12.45 11.16
N ALA A 38 7.19 11.18 11.03
CA ALA A 38 7.15 10.24 12.13
C ALA A 38 8.46 10.30 12.96
N PRO A 39 8.37 10.18 14.30
CA PRO A 39 9.55 10.00 15.14
C PRO A 39 10.37 8.80 14.67
N VAL A 40 11.71 8.92 14.71
CA VAL A 40 12.64 7.88 14.21
C VAL A 40 12.32 6.49 14.78
N GLN A 41 11.91 6.42 16.04
CA GLN A 41 11.57 5.16 16.72
C GLN A 41 10.23 4.55 16.25
N LYS A 42 9.43 5.30 15.46
CA LYS A 42 8.08 4.90 15.02
C LYS A 42 7.90 4.94 13.51
N GLN A 43 8.97 4.74 12.76
CA GLN A 43 8.92 4.69 11.29
C GLN A 43 8.32 3.37 10.78
N LYS A 44 7.11 3.08 11.25
CA LYS A 44 6.31 1.94 10.82
C LYS A 44 4.85 2.37 10.68
N LEU A 45 4.11 1.62 9.89
CA LEU A 45 2.67 1.71 9.79
C LEU A 45 2.04 0.56 10.57
N ASP A 46 1.20 0.85 11.53
CA ASP A 46 0.44 -0.20 12.22
C ASP A 46 -0.56 -0.83 11.26
N TYR A 47 -1.21 0.01 10.43
CA TYR A 47 -2.17 -0.41 9.42
C TYR A 47 -1.92 0.27 8.08
N ALA A 48 -2.13 -0.48 7.00
CA ALA A 48 -2.34 0.04 5.66
C ALA A 48 -3.63 -0.57 5.10
N LEU A 49 -4.48 0.25 4.49
CA LEU A 49 -5.74 -0.16 3.87
C LEU A 49 -5.69 0.14 2.38
N ILE A 50 -5.99 -0.87 1.56
CA ILE A 50 -6.30 -0.70 0.14
C ILE A 50 -7.83 -0.75 0.00
N THR A 51 -8.45 0.39 -0.33
CA THR A 51 -9.91 0.47 -0.44
C THR A 51 -10.42 -0.33 -1.62
N HIS A 52 -9.69 -0.32 -2.74
CA HIS A 52 -9.96 -1.17 -3.90
C HIS A 52 -8.76 -1.26 -4.85
N PHE A 53 -8.83 -2.18 -5.82
CA PHE A 53 -7.69 -2.58 -6.65
C PHE A 53 -7.55 -1.80 -7.96
N HIS A 54 -7.79 -0.49 -7.96
CA HIS A 54 -7.45 0.39 -9.07
C HIS A 54 -6.07 1.02 -8.86
N SER A 55 -5.43 1.44 -9.97
CA SER A 55 -4.07 1.98 -9.94
C SER A 55 -3.92 3.24 -9.12
N ASP A 56 -4.95 4.07 -9.09
CA ASP A 56 -5.02 5.31 -8.31
C ASP A 56 -5.25 5.08 -6.80
N HIS A 57 -5.41 3.83 -6.38
CA HIS A 57 -5.56 3.43 -4.98
C HIS A 57 -4.44 2.50 -4.50
N MET A 58 -4.09 1.46 -5.25
CA MET A 58 -3.07 0.51 -4.84
C MET A 58 -1.69 0.74 -5.45
N GLY A 59 -1.63 1.49 -6.56
CA GLY A 59 -0.45 1.63 -7.40
C GLY A 59 -0.50 0.74 -8.64
N GLY A 60 -0.04 1.26 -9.77
CA GLY A 60 -0.21 0.57 -11.04
C GLY A 60 0.88 0.79 -12.08
N VAL A 61 1.87 1.60 -11.78
CA VAL A 61 2.96 1.89 -12.73
C VAL A 61 4.08 0.87 -12.55
N LEU A 62 4.14 -0.09 -13.46
CA LEU A 62 5.13 -1.18 -13.43
C LEU A 62 6.46 -0.73 -14.06
N LYS A 63 7.28 0.03 -13.34
CA LYS A 63 8.56 0.55 -13.86
C LYS A 63 9.78 -0.21 -13.38
N MET A 64 9.89 -0.40 -12.06
CA MET A 64 11.07 -0.99 -11.44
C MET A 64 10.73 -2.30 -10.74
N LYS A 65 11.45 -3.36 -11.08
CA LYS A 65 11.38 -4.61 -10.33
C LYS A 65 12.04 -4.45 -8.97
N ASN A 66 11.54 -5.18 -7.99
CA ASN A 66 12.22 -5.32 -6.71
C ASN A 66 13.56 -6.07 -6.87
N GLU A 67 14.37 -6.09 -5.83
CA GLU A 67 15.69 -6.75 -5.85
C GLU A 67 15.63 -8.24 -6.24
N SER A 68 14.56 -8.95 -5.89
CA SER A 68 14.40 -10.35 -6.27
C SER A 68 13.94 -10.56 -7.72
N GLY A 69 13.53 -9.51 -8.42
CA GLY A 69 12.96 -9.57 -9.78
C GLY A 69 11.58 -10.20 -9.86
N ARG A 70 10.93 -10.50 -8.74
CA ARG A 70 9.66 -11.25 -8.67
C ARG A 70 8.43 -10.37 -8.84
N TYR A 71 8.49 -9.11 -8.45
CA TYR A 71 7.42 -8.12 -8.59
C TYR A 71 7.99 -6.73 -8.81
N TYR A 72 7.12 -5.79 -9.14
CA TYR A 72 7.49 -4.40 -9.36
C TYR A 72 7.13 -3.55 -8.14
N ASN A 73 7.98 -2.60 -7.82
CA ASN A 73 7.72 -1.61 -6.79
C ASN A 73 6.74 -0.57 -7.34
N THR A 74 5.55 -0.53 -6.79
CA THR A 74 4.48 0.40 -7.16
C THR A 74 3.68 0.78 -5.93
N GLY A 75 3.19 1.98 -5.81
CA GLY A 75 2.24 2.40 -4.78
C GLY A 75 2.46 1.76 -3.41
N ILE A 76 1.49 0.96 -2.96
CA ILE A 76 1.54 0.27 -1.65
C ILE A 76 2.74 -0.69 -1.53
N ILE A 77 3.18 -1.31 -2.62
CA ILE A 77 4.34 -2.20 -2.61
C ILE A 77 5.61 -1.39 -2.32
N THR A 78 5.77 -0.23 -2.94
CA THR A 78 6.89 0.68 -2.63
C THR A 78 6.89 1.07 -1.15
N VAL A 79 5.73 1.37 -0.59
CA VAL A 79 5.60 1.69 0.83
C VAL A 79 6.01 0.49 1.69
N ALA A 80 5.49 -0.70 1.41
CA ALA A 80 5.78 -1.92 2.16
C ALA A 80 7.25 -2.34 2.09
N GLU A 81 7.93 -2.09 0.97
CA GLU A 81 9.37 -2.37 0.82
C GLU A 81 10.26 -1.40 1.65
N ASN A 82 9.77 -0.21 1.96
CA ASN A 82 10.53 0.82 2.65
C ASN A 82 10.15 1.04 4.11
N LEU A 83 8.93 0.63 4.51
CA LEU A 83 8.41 0.76 5.87
C LEU A 83 7.83 -0.58 6.34
N GLN A 84 7.98 -0.87 7.62
CA GLN A 84 7.28 -2.00 8.20
C GLN A 84 5.78 -1.69 8.25
N ILE A 85 4.97 -2.62 7.73
CA ILE A 85 3.51 -2.61 7.87
C ILE A 85 3.13 -3.74 8.82
N GLY A 86 2.43 -3.42 9.90
CA GLY A 86 1.94 -4.42 10.86
C GLY A 86 0.81 -5.25 10.26
N MET A 87 -0.19 -4.57 9.69
CA MET A 87 -1.35 -5.19 9.06
C MET A 87 -1.70 -4.48 7.76
N LEU A 88 -1.75 -5.23 6.68
CA LEU A 88 -2.27 -4.79 5.39
C LEU A 88 -3.71 -5.30 5.28
N VAL A 89 -4.65 -4.40 5.07
CA VAL A 89 -6.06 -4.73 4.92
C VAL A 89 -6.47 -4.45 3.48
N ASP A 90 -7.10 -5.41 2.85
CA ASP A 90 -7.70 -5.25 1.54
C ASP A 90 -9.07 -5.92 1.46
N ARG A 91 -9.78 -5.71 0.38
CA ARG A 91 -11.14 -6.22 0.24
C ARG A 91 -11.25 -7.66 -0.29
N GLY A 92 -10.14 -8.30 -0.68
CA GLY A 92 -10.16 -9.57 -1.41
C GLY A 92 -9.53 -10.74 -0.70
N PHE A 93 -8.63 -10.51 0.25
CA PHE A 93 -7.93 -11.58 0.98
C PHE A 93 -8.92 -12.55 1.68
N PRO A 94 -8.64 -13.88 1.74
CA PRO A 94 -7.50 -14.55 1.11
C PRO A 94 -7.74 -15.00 -0.34
N ASP A 95 -8.97 -15.10 -0.78
CA ASP A 95 -9.33 -15.85 -1.99
C ASP A 95 -9.33 -15.03 -3.27
N TYR A 96 -9.54 -13.71 -3.15
CA TYR A 96 -9.62 -12.77 -4.29
C TYR A 96 -10.62 -13.18 -5.39
N ASN A 97 -11.61 -14.00 -5.05
CA ASN A 97 -12.54 -14.60 -6.00
C ASN A 97 -13.60 -13.63 -6.52
N PHE A 98 -13.75 -12.49 -5.85
CA PHE A 98 -14.81 -11.54 -6.14
C PHE A 98 -14.24 -10.15 -6.43
N LEU A 99 -14.73 -9.52 -7.49
CA LEU A 99 -14.42 -8.15 -7.90
C LEU A 99 -12.97 -7.87 -8.34
N VAL A 100 -12.18 -8.91 -8.60
CA VAL A 100 -10.79 -8.75 -9.03
C VAL A 100 -10.58 -9.41 -10.38
N ASN A 101 -10.11 -8.66 -11.37
CA ASN A 101 -9.64 -9.25 -12.62
C ASN A 101 -8.25 -9.84 -12.40
N THR A 102 -8.17 -11.13 -12.10
CA THR A 102 -6.92 -11.84 -11.84
C THR A 102 -5.96 -11.88 -13.04
N GLU A 103 -6.45 -11.58 -14.24
CA GLU A 103 -5.61 -11.46 -15.45
C GLU A 103 -4.94 -10.09 -15.59
N ASP A 104 -5.38 -9.11 -14.82
CA ASP A 104 -4.77 -7.78 -14.81
C ASP A 104 -3.33 -7.84 -14.30
N LYS A 105 -2.42 -7.19 -15.02
CA LYS A 105 -0.98 -7.20 -14.70
C LYS A 105 -0.67 -6.58 -13.33
N MET A 106 -1.43 -5.59 -12.92
CA MET A 106 -1.23 -4.94 -11.62
C MET A 106 -1.67 -5.85 -10.48
N ILE A 107 -2.78 -6.56 -10.66
CA ILE A 107 -3.27 -7.55 -9.71
C ILE A 107 -2.27 -8.72 -9.60
N LYS A 108 -1.80 -9.25 -10.73
CA LYS A 108 -0.73 -10.28 -10.73
C LYS A 108 0.52 -9.80 -10.01
N ASN A 109 0.90 -8.55 -10.21
CA ASN A 109 2.03 -7.95 -9.50
C ASN A 109 1.81 -7.89 -7.99
N TYR A 110 0.62 -7.49 -7.56
CA TYR A 110 0.25 -7.47 -6.14
C TYR A 110 0.26 -8.87 -5.52
N PHE A 111 -0.27 -9.88 -6.21
CA PHE A 111 -0.21 -11.27 -5.74
C PHE A 111 1.23 -11.79 -5.65
N ASN A 112 2.06 -11.47 -6.64
CA ASN A 112 3.48 -11.80 -6.57
C ASN A 112 4.16 -11.13 -5.37
N PHE A 113 3.83 -9.87 -5.09
CA PHE A 113 4.32 -9.21 -3.90
C PHE A 113 3.88 -9.95 -2.62
N LEU A 114 2.61 -10.23 -2.43
CA LEU A 114 2.12 -10.96 -1.26
C LEU A 114 2.79 -12.33 -1.08
N HIS A 115 3.05 -13.02 -2.19
CA HIS A 115 3.66 -14.34 -2.18
C HIS A 115 5.17 -14.33 -1.94
N PHE A 116 5.89 -13.38 -2.55
CA PHE A 116 7.36 -13.38 -2.58
C PHE A 116 8.01 -12.36 -1.65
N THR A 117 7.25 -11.47 -1.03
CA THR A 117 7.84 -10.50 -0.11
C THR A 117 8.45 -11.20 1.09
N LYS A 118 9.66 -10.75 1.45
CA LYS A 118 10.34 -11.18 2.69
C LYS A 118 9.86 -10.38 3.91
N ARG A 119 9.05 -9.35 3.69
CA ARG A 119 8.54 -8.49 4.74
C ARG A 119 7.44 -9.22 5.50
N LYS A 120 7.62 -9.34 6.81
CA LYS A 120 6.59 -9.91 7.69
C LYS A 120 5.51 -8.86 7.92
N MET A 121 4.35 -9.11 7.37
CA MET A 121 3.13 -8.35 7.65
C MET A 121 1.94 -9.30 7.66
N ASN A 122 0.93 -8.99 8.45
CA ASN A 122 -0.34 -9.69 8.38
C ASN A 122 -1.17 -9.11 7.23
N VAL A 123 -1.92 -9.95 6.56
CA VAL A 123 -2.90 -9.51 5.56
C VAL A 123 -4.28 -9.97 6.01
N GLU A 124 -5.25 -9.07 5.98
CA GLU A 124 -6.63 -9.36 6.37
C GLU A 124 -7.61 -8.80 5.35
N GLN A 125 -8.78 -9.45 5.25
CA GLN A 125 -9.89 -8.90 4.50
C GLN A 125 -10.56 -7.76 5.27
N PHE A 126 -10.88 -6.68 4.58
CA PHE A 126 -11.73 -5.63 5.15
C PHE A 126 -13.14 -6.16 5.38
N VAL A 127 -13.63 -6.06 6.60
CA VAL A 127 -14.97 -6.51 6.99
C VAL A 127 -15.82 -5.29 7.32
N PRO A 128 -16.74 -4.89 6.43
CA PRO A 128 -17.62 -3.75 6.71
C PRO A 128 -18.53 -3.99 7.91
N GLY A 129 -18.74 -2.96 8.71
CA GLY A 129 -19.66 -3.00 9.84
C GLY A 129 -19.08 -3.56 11.14
N VAL A 130 -17.81 -3.98 11.16
CA VAL A 130 -17.12 -4.32 12.41
C VAL A 130 -16.36 -3.10 12.95
N ASP A 131 -16.30 -2.94 14.26
CA ASP A 131 -15.67 -1.81 14.95
C ASP A 131 -14.30 -2.16 15.56
N ASN A 132 -13.85 -3.39 15.44
CA ASN A 132 -12.67 -3.90 16.13
C ASN A 132 -11.50 -4.25 15.20
N GLN A 133 -11.63 -4.07 13.88
CA GLN A 133 -10.58 -4.39 12.92
C GLN A 133 -9.41 -3.38 12.97
N PHE A 134 -9.71 -2.12 13.21
CA PHE A 134 -8.71 -1.08 13.41
C PHE A 134 -8.75 -0.61 14.86
N ARG A 135 -7.66 -0.78 15.57
CA ARG A 135 -7.55 -0.36 16.96
C ARG A 135 -6.40 0.62 17.13
N LEU A 136 -6.60 1.59 18.01
CA LEU A 136 -5.50 2.45 18.43
C LEU A 136 -4.54 1.62 19.29
N LEU A 137 -3.32 1.39 18.80
CA LEU A 137 -2.33 0.53 19.46
C LEU A 137 -1.52 1.27 20.53
N TYR A 138 -1.57 2.61 20.52
CA TYR A 138 -0.84 3.46 21.44
C TYR A 138 -1.81 4.37 22.16
N ASP A 139 -1.62 4.49 23.47
CA ASP A 139 -2.39 5.38 24.34
C ASP A 139 -3.91 5.09 24.30
N SER A 140 -4.26 3.79 24.32
CA SER A 140 -5.64 3.32 24.27
C SER A 140 -6.50 3.85 25.43
N THR A 141 -5.87 4.18 26.58
CA THR A 141 -6.55 4.73 27.73
C THR A 141 -7.02 6.17 27.55
N ARG A 142 -6.41 6.91 26.62
CA ARG A 142 -6.74 8.30 26.34
C ARG A 142 -7.92 8.47 25.39
N TYR A 143 -8.21 7.42 24.60
CA TYR A 143 -9.20 7.44 23.52
C TYR A 143 -10.21 6.28 23.59
N ALA A 144 -10.29 5.65 24.75
CA ALA A 144 -11.29 4.61 25.04
C ALA A 144 -12.64 5.23 25.41
#